data_984d83b0fe6ab058a5bb9104a7c66749
#
_entry.id   984d83b0fe6ab058a5bb9104a7c66749
#
_cell.length_a   1.000
_cell.length_b   1.000
_cell.length_c   1.000
_cell.angle_alpha   90.00
_cell.angle_beta   90.00
_cell.angle_gamma   90.00
#
_symmetry.space_group_name_H-M   'P 1'
#
loop_
_entity.id
_entity.type
_entity.pdbx_description
1 polymer ?
#
loop_
_entity_poly.entity_id
_entity_poly.type
_entity_poly.pdbx_seq_one_letter_code
_entity_poly.pdbx_strand_id
1 'polypeptide(L)'
;MMTAANTHAIGSLDANGQKATLRKWLLFGLAVVTSCAWHVFPVSAEEPAKEPAKEPAKEAVVTDSTKKDCRYEGIGEKSNGGASGMELFPENDLFRPLWADPKQPQQFMSVHATQVRGPQRSHFNMWSVGFGDNFGLVGKRNGCNGWQVGILPAVFAQFDLDSGSTDLINADYVVGIPVSFRSGLFSGRVRLFHQSSHLGDEFILNNPGVTRVGLSYEVLEAILSLDAPGGWGRVYAGGATAIHVTPSDIDPNSVHWGFELRGPTMAAPLLAKPMPGTRLTPVFGSDFQAFEELNWTINTNVIGGLEWSKVGSDRRLRLLVSYYHGYSPYGQFFGTKLEMVGGGVYVSF
;
A
#
# COMPACT_ATOMS: atom_id res chain seq x y z
N MET A 1 28.98 11.70 8.43
CA MET A 1 29.94 11.78 7.30
C MET A 1 29.93 10.49 6.45
N MET A 2 28.86 9.71 6.50
CA MET A 2 28.67 8.41 5.78
C MET A 2 27.93 8.51 4.44
N THR A 3 27.57 9.69 3.97
CA THR A 3 26.65 9.87 2.84
C THR A 3 27.25 9.78 1.44
N ALA A 4 28.59 9.67 1.29
CA ALA A 4 29.25 9.73 -0.03
C ALA A 4 29.52 8.37 -0.69
N ALA A 5 29.55 7.26 0.05
CA ALA A 5 30.02 5.97 -0.47
C ALA A 5 29.00 5.18 -1.29
N ASN A 6 27.70 5.32 -0.99
CA ASN A 6 26.66 4.51 -1.67
C ASN A 6 26.16 5.09 -2.99
N THR A 7 26.56 6.31 -3.38
CA THR A 7 26.13 6.94 -4.63
C THR A 7 26.89 6.49 -5.88
N HIS A 8 27.99 5.73 -5.75
CA HIS A 8 28.85 5.36 -6.87
C HIS A 8 28.44 4.10 -7.63
N ALA A 9 27.52 3.31 -7.12
CA ALA A 9 27.30 1.94 -7.60
C ALA A 9 26.13 1.74 -8.56
N ILE A 10 25.32 2.77 -8.85
CA ILE A 10 24.16 2.63 -9.73
C ILE A 10 24.52 3.10 -11.13
N GLY A 11 24.56 2.13 -12.07
CA GLY A 11 25.17 2.15 -13.37
C GLY A 11 24.85 3.33 -14.31
N SER A 12 25.79 3.59 -15.22
CA SER A 12 25.68 4.54 -16.32
C SER A 12 24.92 3.93 -17.49
N LEU A 13 23.74 4.39 -17.83
CA LEU A 13 23.04 4.09 -19.08
C LEU A 13 22.78 5.36 -19.90
N ASP A 14 22.92 5.23 -21.20
CA ASP A 14 22.92 6.29 -22.19
C ASP A 14 21.51 6.82 -22.50
N ALA A 15 21.35 8.13 -22.64
CA ALA A 15 20.06 8.85 -22.76
C ALA A 15 19.22 8.47 -24.00
N ASN A 16 19.79 7.84 -25.01
CA ASN A 16 19.11 7.45 -26.25
C ASN A 16 18.38 6.09 -26.18
N GLY A 17 18.76 5.20 -25.23
CA GLY A 17 18.06 3.93 -25.02
C GLY A 17 16.71 4.08 -24.31
N GLN A 18 16.51 5.15 -23.55
CA GLN A 18 15.39 5.30 -22.63
C GLN A 18 14.03 5.58 -23.29
N LYS A 19 13.99 6.35 -24.39
CA LYS A 19 12.73 6.63 -25.10
C LYS A 19 12.13 5.39 -25.76
N ALA A 20 12.98 4.45 -26.17
CA ALA A 20 12.54 3.18 -26.75
C ALA A 20 12.02 2.20 -25.69
N THR A 21 12.64 2.21 -24.50
CA THR A 21 12.30 1.30 -23.40
C THR A 21 10.97 1.67 -22.74
N LEU A 22 10.75 2.95 -22.44
CA LEU A 22 9.48 3.42 -21.84
C LEU A 22 8.27 3.10 -22.75
N ARG A 23 8.44 3.23 -24.08
CA ARG A 23 7.39 2.91 -25.06
C ARG A 23 7.11 1.40 -25.16
N LYS A 24 8.13 0.55 -24.96
CA LYS A 24 7.97 -0.91 -24.93
C LYS A 24 7.25 -1.37 -23.66
N TRP A 25 7.51 -0.77 -22.51
CA TRP A 25 6.90 -1.15 -21.23
C TRP A 25 5.45 -0.66 -21.09
N LEU A 26 5.10 0.50 -21.65
CA LEU A 26 3.71 0.92 -21.75
C LEU A 26 2.88 -0.03 -22.62
N LEU A 27 3.47 -0.58 -23.69
CA LEU A 27 2.82 -1.58 -24.53
C LEU A 27 2.80 -2.97 -23.88
N PHE A 28 3.81 -3.32 -23.08
CA PHE A 28 3.86 -4.59 -22.34
C PHE A 28 2.86 -4.59 -21.16
N GLY A 29 2.74 -3.51 -20.42
CA GLY A 29 1.72 -3.35 -19.39
C GLY A 29 0.29 -3.49 -19.95
N LEU A 30 0.03 -2.95 -21.13
CA LEU A 30 -1.24 -3.10 -21.82
C LEU A 30 -1.46 -4.55 -22.32
N ALA A 31 -0.41 -5.24 -22.76
CA ALA A 31 -0.47 -6.61 -23.27
C ALA A 31 -0.69 -7.66 -22.17
N VAL A 32 -0.13 -7.45 -20.96
CA VAL A 32 -0.36 -8.36 -19.83
C VAL A 32 -1.81 -8.29 -19.35
N VAL A 33 -2.43 -7.12 -19.38
CA VAL A 33 -3.86 -6.98 -19.05
C VAL A 33 -4.76 -7.66 -20.09
N THR A 34 -4.34 -7.71 -21.36
CA THR A 34 -5.12 -8.35 -22.43
C THR A 34 -4.88 -9.86 -22.56
N SER A 35 -3.71 -10.37 -22.14
CA SER A 35 -3.36 -11.80 -22.29
C SER A 35 -3.99 -12.71 -21.24
N CYS A 36 -4.35 -12.21 -20.06
CA CYS A 36 -5.08 -12.98 -19.04
C CYS A 36 -6.56 -13.25 -19.37
N ALA A 37 -7.09 -12.67 -20.46
CA ALA A 37 -8.50 -12.77 -20.83
C ALA A 37 -8.85 -13.96 -21.75
N TRP A 38 -7.89 -14.75 -22.23
CA TRP A 38 -8.12 -15.69 -23.34
C TRP A 38 -8.09 -17.18 -23.00
N HIS A 39 -8.09 -17.58 -21.73
CA HIS A 39 -8.14 -18.99 -21.36
C HIS A 39 -9.31 -19.31 -20.42
N VAL A 40 -10.54 -19.13 -20.91
CA VAL A 40 -11.71 -19.75 -20.28
C VAL A 40 -12.21 -20.83 -21.24
N PHE A 41 -12.03 -22.09 -20.87
CA PHE A 41 -12.58 -23.25 -21.57
C PHE A 41 -14.12 -23.23 -21.52
N PRO A 42 -14.83 -23.55 -22.63
CA PRO A 42 -16.26 -23.71 -22.56
C PRO A 42 -16.61 -25.03 -21.89
N VAL A 43 -17.26 -24.96 -20.74
CA VAL A 43 -17.98 -26.11 -20.17
C VAL A 43 -19.34 -26.16 -20.84
N SER A 44 -19.58 -27.26 -21.54
CA SER A 44 -20.89 -27.59 -22.10
C SER A 44 -21.88 -27.86 -20.97
N ALA A 45 -22.92 -27.05 -20.88
CA ALA A 45 -24.01 -27.25 -19.92
C ALA A 45 -25.13 -28.10 -20.59
N GLU A 46 -25.38 -29.25 -20.06
CA GLU A 46 -26.61 -30.01 -20.27
C GLU A 46 -27.78 -29.28 -19.62
N GLU A 47 -28.86 -29.14 -20.37
CA GLU A 47 -30.12 -28.52 -19.94
C GLU A 47 -30.87 -29.46 -19.01
N PRO A 48 -31.25 -29.10 -17.77
CA PRO A 48 -32.16 -29.89 -16.97
C PRO A 48 -33.61 -29.48 -17.23
N ALA A 49 -34.47 -30.49 -17.26
CA ALA A 49 -35.90 -30.46 -17.53
C ALA A 49 -36.67 -29.46 -16.63
N LYS A 50 -37.67 -28.82 -17.22
CA LYS A 50 -38.63 -27.92 -16.56
C LYS A 50 -39.50 -28.67 -15.53
N GLU A 51 -39.41 -28.25 -14.28
CA GLU A 51 -40.39 -28.52 -13.24
C GLU A 51 -41.36 -27.33 -13.07
N PRO A 52 -42.66 -27.55 -12.77
CA PRO A 52 -43.64 -26.48 -12.82
C PRO A 52 -43.53 -25.51 -11.63
N ALA A 53 -43.75 -24.24 -11.96
CA ALA A 53 -43.66 -23.12 -11.04
C ALA A 53 -44.63 -23.23 -9.85
N LYS A 54 -44.07 -23.21 -8.62
CA LYS A 54 -44.80 -22.87 -7.39
C LYS A 54 -44.71 -21.37 -7.20
N GLU A 55 -45.87 -20.74 -7.00
CA GLU A 55 -46.01 -19.32 -6.65
C GLU A 55 -45.17 -18.97 -5.40
N PRO A 56 -44.36 -17.87 -5.42
CA PRO A 56 -43.59 -17.54 -4.26
C PRO A 56 -44.48 -16.85 -3.21
N ALA A 57 -44.55 -17.44 -2.03
CA ALA A 57 -45.08 -16.78 -0.85
C ALA A 57 -44.31 -15.47 -0.62
N LYS A 58 -45.05 -14.37 -0.44
CA LYS A 58 -44.50 -13.07 -0.05
C LYS A 58 -43.82 -13.18 1.31
N GLU A 59 -42.53 -13.37 1.32
CA GLU A 59 -41.70 -13.21 2.51
C GLU A 59 -41.67 -11.70 2.84
N ALA A 60 -42.27 -11.36 3.99
CA ALA A 60 -42.22 -10.00 4.52
C ALA A 60 -40.76 -9.69 4.83
N VAL A 61 -40.16 -8.80 4.02
CA VAL A 61 -38.86 -8.21 4.33
C VAL A 61 -39.00 -7.41 5.62
N VAL A 62 -38.67 -8.02 6.73
CA VAL A 62 -38.43 -7.31 8.00
C VAL A 62 -37.16 -6.49 7.78
N THR A 63 -37.33 -5.23 7.43
CA THR A 63 -36.22 -4.26 7.44
C THR A 63 -35.86 -4.00 8.89
N ASP A 64 -34.85 -4.71 9.39
CA ASP A 64 -34.22 -4.41 10.66
C ASP A 64 -33.53 -3.03 10.55
N SER A 65 -34.24 -1.99 10.96
CA SER A 65 -33.82 -0.58 10.91
C SER A 65 -32.77 -0.22 11.97
N THR A 66 -32.22 -1.19 12.70
CA THR A 66 -31.24 -0.96 13.77
C THR A 66 -29.79 -1.17 13.35
N LYS A 67 -29.52 -1.65 12.13
CA LYS A 67 -28.14 -1.70 11.60
C LYS A 67 -27.68 -0.30 11.23
N LYS A 68 -27.03 0.39 12.16
CA LYS A 68 -26.25 1.59 11.84
C LYS A 68 -25.17 1.19 10.84
N ASP A 69 -25.42 1.57 9.62
CA ASP A 69 -24.56 1.38 8.47
C ASP A 69 -23.22 2.10 8.72
N CYS A 70 -22.15 1.35 8.93
CA CYS A 70 -20.79 1.89 9.00
C CYS A 70 -20.30 2.31 7.61
N ARG A 71 -21.12 3.04 6.87
CA ARG A 71 -20.89 3.51 5.49
C ARG A 71 -19.75 4.53 5.39
N TYR A 72 -18.66 4.29 6.07
CA TYR A 72 -17.37 4.76 5.63
C TYR A 72 -16.82 3.67 4.69
N GLU A 73 -16.90 3.90 3.39
CA GLU A 73 -16.39 2.97 2.39
C GLU A 73 -14.95 2.55 2.74
N GLY A 74 -14.77 1.30 3.13
CA GLY A 74 -13.50 0.75 3.58
C GLY A 74 -13.46 0.21 5.02
N ILE A 75 -14.48 0.47 5.83
CA ILE A 75 -14.73 -0.27 7.06
C ILE A 75 -15.84 -1.26 6.71
N GLY A 76 -15.51 -2.53 6.71
CA GLY A 76 -16.30 -3.61 6.15
C GLY A 76 -17.80 -3.50 6.29
N GLU A 77 -18.52 -3.68 5.20
CA GLU A 77 -19.98 -3.83 5.18
C GLU A 77 -20.46 -5.02 6.01
N LYS A 78 -19.53 -5.85 6.49
CA LYS A 78 -19.77 -7.02 7.35
C LYS A 78 -19.46 -6.80 8.82
N SER A 79 -19.28 -5.57 9.29
CA SER A 79 -19.47 -5.39 10.72
C SER A 79 -20.91 -5.82 11.01
N ASN A 80 -21.11 -7.07 11.42
CA ASN A 80 -22.37 -7.56 11.93
C ASN A 80 -22.75 -6.61 13.08
N GLY A 81 -23.49 -5.57 12.74
CA GLY A 81 -23.93 -4.53 13.66
C GLY A 81 -24.80 -5.14 14.74
N GLY A 82 -24.19 -5.71 15.77
CA GLY A 82 -24.94 -6.39 16.78
C GLY A 82 -24.19 -6.75 18.06
N ALA A 83 -22.97 -7.16 17.98
CA ALA A 83 -22.25 -7.54 19.19
C ALA A 83 -21.40 -6.38 19.72
N SER A 84 -21.96 -5.61 20.66
CA SER A 84 -21.14 -4.82 21.57
C SER A 84 -20.38 -5.77 22.48
N GLY A 85 -19.10 -6.03 22.21
CA GLY A 85 -18.34 -6.99 22.99
C GLY A 85 -16.88 -7.11 22.56
N MET A 86 -16.15 -7.95 23.31
CA MET A 86 -14.81 -8.39 22.94
C MET A 86 -14.92 -9.35 21.77
N GLU A 87 -14.01 -9.20 20.80
CA GLU A 87 -13.95 -9.99 19.58
C GLU A 87 -12.52 -10.53 19.41
N LEU A 88 -12.39 -11.82 19.08
CA LEU A 88 -11.12 -12.42 18.67
C LEU A 88 -11.06 -12.43 17.15
N PHE A 89 -9.89 -12.09 16.62
CA PHE A 89 -9.61 -12.02 15.19
C PHE A 89 -10.58 -11.08 14.44
N PRO A 90 -10.71 -9.81 14.89
CA PRO A 90 -11.61 -8.86 14.25
C PRO A 90 -11.25 -8.70 12.77
N GLU A 91 -12.26 -8.80 11.91
CA GLU A 91 -12.12 -8.47 10.50
C GLU A 91 -11.92 -6.95 10.35
N ASN A 92 -11.05 -6.52 9.46
CA ASN A 92 -10.73 -5.13 9.13
C ASN A 92 -10.07 -4.31 10.26
N ASP A 93 -9.15 -3.43 9.87
CA ASP A 93 -8.55 -2.48 10.79
C ASP A 93 -9.45 -1.26 11.01
N LEU A 94 -9.51 -0.77 12.25
CA LEU A 94 -10.19 0.47 12.60
C LEU A 94 -9.46 1.71 12.08
N PHE A 95 -8.15 1.63 11.90
CA PHE A 95 -7.34 2.62 11.23
C PHE A 95 -7.02 2.16 9.81
N ARG A 96 -7.67 2.75 8.81
CA ARG A 96 -7.49 2.36 7.41
C ARG A 96 -6.04 2.53 6.94
N PRO A 97 -5.51 1.64 6.09
CA PRO A 97 -4.19 1.80 5.47
C PRO A 97 -4.02 3.17 4.81
N LEU A 98 -2.80 3.73 4.87
CA LEU A 98 -2.44 4.99 4.23
C LEU A 98 -1.99 4.71 2.79
N TRP A 99 -2.81 5.06 1.80
CA TRP A 99 -2.57 4.61 0.41
C TRP A 99 -1.30 5.19 -0.21
N ALA A 100 -0.96 6.43 0.17
CA ALA A 100 0.20 7.13 -0.36
C ALA A 100 1.48 6.90 0.46
N ASP A 101 1.42 6.26 1.62
CA ASP A 101 2.62 5.89 2.39
C ASP A 101 3.38 4.77 1.66
N PRO A 102 4.62 5.04 1.16
CA PRO A 102 5.39 4.04 0.41
C PRO A 102 5.79 2.83 1.25
N LYS A 103 5.70 2.94 2.59
CA LYS A 103 6.02 1.86 3.54
C LYS A 103 4.77 1.36 4.28
N GLN A 104 3.56 1.68 3.77
CA GLN A 104 2.34 1.07 4.30
C GLN A 104 2.34 -0.42 4.02
N PRO A 105 2.25 -1.28 5.07
CA PRO A 105 2.03 -2.72 4.88
C PRO A 105 0.75 -2.99 4.08
N GLN A 106 0.94 -3.51 2.88
CA GLN A 106 -0.12 -3.90 1.93
C GLN A 106 0.49 -4.79 0.85
N GLN A 107 -0.35 -5.50 0.09
CA GLN A 107 0.11 -6.28 -1.05
C GLN A 107 0.17 -5.38 -2.28
N PHE A 108 1.37 -5.22 -2.87
CA PHE A 108 1.53 -4.46 -4.10
C PHE A 108 2.69 -4.93 -4.97
N MET A 109 2.57 -4.62 -6.24
CA MET A 109 3.65 -4.62 -7.23
C MET A 109 3.61 -3.33 -8.01
N SER A 110 4.76 -2.66 -8.13
CA SER A 110 4.89 -1.40 -8.87
C SER A 110 6.21 -1.32 -9.63
N VAL A 111 6.18 -0.61 -10.76
CA VAL A 111 7.38 -0.33 -11.56
C VAL A 111 7.57 1.17 -11.66
N HIS A 112 8.80 1.62 -11.42
CA HIS A 112 9.16 3.03 -11.42
C HIS A 112 10.40 3.28 -12.28
N ALA A 113 10.33 4.28 -13.14
CA ALA A 113 11.52 4.92 -13.66
C ALA A 113 12.12 5.75 -12.50
N THR A 114 13.29 5.34 -12.05
CA THR A 114 13.96 5.89 -10.86
C THR A 114 15.18 6.70 -11.27
N GLN A 115 15.28 7.91 -10.75
CA GLN A 115 16.45 8.76 -10.86
C GLN A 115 17.10 8.91 -9.49
N VAL A 116 18.37 8.53 -9.38
CA VAL A 116 19.20 8.81 -8.20
C VAL A 116 19.78 10.22 -8.36
N ARG A 117 19.56 11.08 -7.36
CA ARG A 117 20.08 12.42 -7.33
C ARG A 117 21.38 12.46 -6.53
N GLY A 118 22.49 12.76 -7.20
CA GLY A 118 23.83 12.82 -6.61
C GLY A 118 24.85 13.42 -7.58
N PRO A 119 26.15 13.41 -7.23
CA PRO A 119 27.21 13.91 -8.11
C PRO A 119 27.26 13.20 -9.46
N GLN A 120 26.89 11.92 -9.47
CA GLN A 120 26.68 11.12 -10.69
C GLN A 120 25.21 10.74 -10.73
N ARG A 121 24.44 11.37 -11.63
CA ARG A 121 23.05 10.99 -11.89
C ARG A 121 23.00 9.63 -12.52
N SER A 122 22.28 8.70 -11.91
CA SER A 122 21.96 7.41 -12.49
C SER A 122 20.47 7.25 -12.65
N HIS A 123 20.06 6.52 -13.67
CA HIS A 123 18.68 6.20 -13.97
C HIS A 123 18.57 4.69 -14.12
N PHE A 124 17.55 4.10 -13.54
CA PHE A 124 17.24 2.69 -13.71
C PHE A 124 15.74 2.45 -13.52
N ASN A 125 15.24 1.33 -14.01
CA ASN A 125 13.89 0.89 -13.80
C ASN A 125 13.84 -0.01 -12.56
N MET A 126 13.08 0.41 -11.56
CA MET A 126 12.92 -0.30 -10.30
C MET A 126 11.59 -1.03 -10.26
N TRP A 127 11.62 -2.31 -9.95
CA TRP A 127 10.44 -3.07 -9.56
C TRP A 127 10.39 -3.14 -8.04
N SER A 128 9.26 -2.70 -7.46
CA SER A 128 9.04 -2.77 -6.02
C SER A 128 7.88 -3.70 -5.72
N VAL A 129 8.05 -4.55 -4.72
CA VAL A 129 6.99 -5.40 -4.20
C VAL A 129 6.85 -5.18 -2.70
N GLY A 130 5.62 -5.16 -2.23
CA GLY A 130 5.29 -5.16 -0.82
C GLY A 130 4.35 -6.30 -0.50
N PHE A 131 4.59 -6.94 0.63
CA PHE A 131 3.75 -7.98 1.15
C PHE A 131 3.59 -7.81 2.65
N GLY A 132 2.40 -7.50 3.11
CA GLY A 132 2.14 -7.28 4.53
C GLY A 132 0.71 -6.85 4.79
N ASP A 133 0.27 -7.02 6.03
CA ASP A 133 -1.03 -6.57 6.48
C ASP A 133 -1.04 -6.36 8.00
N ASN A 134 -2.10 -5.74 8.51
CA ASN A 134 -2.39 -5.64 9.93
C ASN A 134 -3.47 -6.65 10.31
N PHE A 135 -3.05 -7.74 10.95
CA PHE A 135 -3.94 -8.79 11.40
C PHE A 135 -4.44 -8.50 12.81
N GLY A 136 -5.75 -8.22 12.95
CA GLY A 136 -6.39 -8.06 14.25
C GLY A 136 -6.32 -9.35 15.06
N LEU A 137 -5.88 -9.27 16.32
CA LEU A 137 -5.85 -10.40 17.26
C LEU A 137 -7.00 -10.34 18.25
N VAL A 138 -7.22 -9.19 18.84
CA VAL A 138 -8.28 -8.95 19.81
C VAL A 138 -8.75 -7.51 19.72
N GLY A 139 -10.03 -7.29 19.89
CA GLY A 139 -10.60 -5.97 19.90
C GLY A 139 -11.95 -5.89 20.63
N LYS A 140 -12.45 -4.69 20.75
CA LYS A 140 -13.81 -4.41 21.22
C LYS A 140 -14.46 -3.45 20.24
N ARG A 141 -15.60 -3.85 19.69
CA ARG A 141 -16.35 -3.03 18.75
C ARG A 141 -17.74 -2.68 19.28
N ASN A 142 -18.19 -1.50 18.92
CA ASN A 142 -19.55 -1.03 19.07
C ASN A 142 -19.95 -0.31 17.78
N GLY A 143 -20.52 -1.06 16.83
CA GLY A 143 -20.67 -0.61 15.46
C GLY A 143 -19.30 -0.35 14.80
N CYS A 144 -19.11 0.86 14.27
CA CYS A 144 -17.86 1.28 13.63
C CYS A 144 -16.79 1.78 14.60
N ASN A 145 -17.14 1.94 15.87
CA ASN A 145 -16.24 2.44 16.90
C ASN A 145 -15.60 1.29 17.67
N GLY A 146 -14.47 1.57 18.30
CA GLY A 146 -13.81 0.58 19.13
C GLY A 146 -12.31 0.74 19.16
N TRP A 147 -11.66 -0.32 19.61
CA TRP A 147 -10.21 -0.48 19.59
C TRP A 147 -9.86 -1.92 19.23
N GLN A 148 -8.69 -2.12 18.71
CA GLN A 148 -8.11 -3.45 18.45
C GLN A 148 -6.60 -3.44 18.59
N VAL A 149 -6.07 -4.59 18.94
CA VAL A 149 -4.64 -4.91 18.94
C VAL A 149 -4.41 -5.96 17.87
N GLY A 150 -3.34 -5.82 17.12
CA GLY A 150 -2.99 -6.74 16.03
C GLY A 150 -1.52 -7.14 16.01
N ILE A 151 -1.16 -7.87 14.99
CA ILE A 151 0.21 -8.14 14.58
C ILE A 151 0.39 -7.67 13.14
N LEU A 152 1.54 -7.06 12.86
CA LEU A 152 1.86 -6.46 11.57
C LEU A 152 3.17 -7.08 11.05
N PRO A 153 3.13 -8.12 10.22
CA PRO A 153 4.26 -8.55 9.42
C PRO A 153 4.26 -7.83 8.07
N ALA A 154 5.45 -7.41 7.59
CA ALA A 154 5.59 -6.92 6.22
C ALA A 154 7.00 -7.15 5.67
N VAL A 155 7.09 -7.26 4.35
CA VAL A 155 8.33 -7.26 3.57
C VAL A 155 8.18 -6.27 2.43
N PHE A 156 9.23 -5.48 2.19
CA PHE A 156 9.33 -4.58 1.03
C PHE A 156 10.62 -4.88 0.31
N ALA A 157 10.54 -5.30 -0.94
CA ALA A 157 11.70 -5.64 -1.75
C ALA A 157 11.75 -4.80 -3.04
N GLN A 158 12.97 -4.43 -3.44
CA GLN A 158 13.24 -3.66 -4.65
C GLN A 158 14.21 -4.44 -5.54
N PHE A 159 13.91 -4.43 -6.82
CA PHE A 159 14.69 -5.12 -7.83
C PHE A 159 15.12 -4.16 -8.95
N ASP A 160 16.32 -4.35 -9.46
CA ASP A 160 16.82 -3.65 -10.64
C ASP A 160 16.37 -4.40 -11.91
N LEU A 161 15.43 -3.81 -12.65
CA LEU A 161 14.94 -4.40 -13.92
C LEU A 161 15.94 -4.25 -15.08
N ASP A 162 16.93 -3.40 -14.93
CA ASP A 162 17.93 -3.15 -15.97
C ASP A 162 19.16 -4.05 -15.79
N SER A 163 19.27 -4.75 -14.66
CA SER A 163 20.28 -5.79 -14.44
C SER A 163 19.97 -7.06 -15.24
N GLY A 164 20.98 -7.87 -15.54
CA GLY A 164 20.84 -9.08 -16.37
C GLY A 164 19.97 -10.17 -15.75
N SER A 165 19.84 -10.20 -14.41
CA SER A 165 19.10 -11.22 -13.65
C SER A 165 17.96 -10.64 -12.80
N THR A 166 17.63 -9.36 -12.97
CA THR A 166 16.64 -8.65 -12.12
C THR A 166 17.09 -8.72 -10.66
N ASP A 167 18.26 -8.15 -10.39
CA ASP A 167 18.95 -8.27 -9.11
C ASP A 167 18.10 -7.67 -7.97
N LEU A 168 18.01 -8.40 -6.88
CA LEU A 168 17.44 -7.85 -5.64
C LEU A 168 18.38 -6.76 -5.12
N ILE A 169 17.89 -5.51 -5.06
CA ILE A 169 18.64 -4.37 -4.54
C ILE A 169 18.61 -4.36 -3.01
N ASN A 170 17.40 -4.37 -2.45
CA ASN A 170 17.14 -4.23 -1.02
C ASN A 170 15.89 -4.99 -0.61
N ALA A 171 15.89 -5.51 0.62
CA ALA A 171 14.70 -6.04 1.27
C ALA A 171 14.62 -5.51 2.71
N ASP A 172 13.47 -4.93 3.06
CA ASP A 172 13.14 -4.47 4.40
C ASP A 172 12.12 -5.42 5.01
N TYR A 173 12.43 -5.96 6.18
CA TYR A 173 11.55 -6.84 6.95
C TYR A 173 11.00 -6.07 8.13
N VAL A 174 9.68 -6.10 8.30
CA VAL A 174 8.98 -5.37 9.37
C VAL A 174 8.12 -6.34 10.16
N VAL A 175 8.19 -6.24 11.48
CA VAL A 175 7.25 -6.89 12.38
C VAL A 175 6.85 -5.93 13.49
N GLY A 176 5.58 -5.89 13.86
CA GLY A 176 5.12 -4.93 14.86
C GLY A 176 3.80 -5.31 15.52
N ILE A 177 3.46 -4.54 16.53
CA ILE A 177 2.21 -4.64 17.29
C ILE A 177 1.48 -3.31 17.17
N PRO A 178 0.50 -3.20 16.28
CA PRO A 178 -0.37 -2.03 16.17
C PRO A 178 -1.53 -2.12 17.18
N VAL A 179 -1.87 -0.97 17.74
CA VAL A 179 -3.10 -0.72 18.46
C VAL A 179 -3.86 0.35 17.70
N SER A 180 -5.02 0.02 17.20
CA SER A 180 -5.87 0.93 16.42
C SER A 180 -7.15 1.25 17.17
N PHE A 181 -7.67 2.43 16.98
CA PHE A 181 -8.96 2.83 17.53
C PHE A 181 -9.74 3.71 16.55
N ARG A 182 -11.07 3.76 16.76
CA ARG A 182 -11.97 4.66 16.02
C ARG A 182 -13.10 5.15 16.91
N SER A 183 -13.44 6.43 16.75
CA SER A 183 -14.60 7.07 17.33
C SER A 183 -15.22 8.05 16.31
N GLY A 184 -16.28 7.63 15.65
CA GLY A 184 -16.92 8.39 14.57
C GLY A 184 -15.95 8.63 13.40
N LEU A 185 -15.77 9.90 13.06
CA LEU A 185 -14.87 10.35 11.99
C LEU A 185 -13.39 10.27 12.39
N PHE A 186 -13.09 10.17 13.67
CA PHE A 186 -11.74 10.16 14.20
C PHE A 186 -11.22 8.75 14.37
N SER A 187 -10.00 8.49 13.93
CA SER A 187 -9.30 7.24 14.17
C SER A 187 -7.82 7.48 14.45
N GLY A 188 -7.16 6.49 15.05
CA GLY A 188 -5.76 6.57 15.33
C GLY A 188 -5.13 5.17 15.42
N ARG A 189 -3.81 5.16 15.23
CA ARG A 189 -2.96 3.98 15.37
C ARG A 189 -1.71 4.35 16.16
N VAL A 190 -1.39 3.52 17.15
CA VAL A 190 -0.07 3.49 17.79
C VAL A 190 0.53 2.15 17.45
N ARG A 191 1.78 2.11 16.97
CA ARG A 191 2.47 0.85 16.69
C ARG A 191 3.89 0.88 17.23
N LEU A 192 4.28 -0.21 17.85
CA LEU A 192 5.67 -0.54 18.11
C LEU A 192 6.10 -1.56 17.06
N PHE A 193 7.14 -1.27 16.30
CA PHE A 193 7.60 -2.18 15.25
C PHE A 193 9.13 -2.22 15.17
N HIS A 194 9.63 -3.37 14.76
CA HIS A 194 11.01 -3.59 14.37
C HIS A 194 11.10 -3.58 12.85
N GLN A 195 12.14 -2.95 12.30
CA GLN A 195 12.53 -3.09 10.89
C GLN A 195 14.00 -3.43 10.80
N SER A 196 14.33 -4.43 9.97
CA SER A 196 15.69 -4.71 9.53
C SER A 196 15.79 -4.59 8.02
N SER A 197 16.94 -4.15 7.52
CA SER A 197 17.16 -3.87 6.09
C SER A 197 18.40 -4.59 5.59
N HIS A 198 18.27 -5.24 4.41
CA HIS A 198 19.32 -6.08 3.83
C HIS A 198 19.50 -5.77 2.34
N LEU A 199 20.77 -5.72 1.89
CA LEU A 199 21.10 -5.69 0.45
C LEU A 199 20.99 -7.10 -0.12
N GLY A 200 20.65 -7.17 -1.42
CA GLY A 200 20.72 -8.41 -2.18
C GLY A 200 22.16 -8.80 -2.49
N ASP A 201 22.46 -10.10 -2.46
CA ASP A 201 23.82 -10.61 -2.68
C ASP A 201 24.32 -10.32 -4.11
N GLU A 202 23.45 -10.52 -5.10
CA GLU A 202 23.76 -10.24 -6.51
C GLU A 202 24.04 -8.75 -6.73
N PHE A 203 23.25 -7.89 -6.09
CA PHE A 203 23.46 -6.44 -6.14
C PHE A 203 24.83 -6.06 -5.55
N ILE A 204 25.23 -6.65 -4.43
CA ILE A 204 26.57 -6.41 -3.81
C ILE A 204 27.69 -6.88 -4.75
N LEU A 205 27.54 -8.06 -5.32
CA LEU A 205 28.55 -8.64 -6.22
C LEU A 205 28.74 -7.79 -7.50
N ASN A 206 27.65 -7.26 -8.03
CA ASN A 206 27.67 -6.43 -9.24
C ASN A 206 28.07 -4.97 -8.96
N ASN A 207 28.07 -4.54 -7.69
CA ASN A 207 28.36 -3.18 -7.25
C ASN A 207 29.38 -3.14 -6.11
N PRO A 208 30.66 -3.47 -6.36
CA PRO A 208 31.70 -3.65 -5.33
C PRO A 208 32.02 -2.38 -4.52
N GLY A 209 31.53 -1.21 -4.95
CA GLY A 209 31.65 0.06 -4.20
C GLY A 209 30.54 0.29 -3.17
N VAL A 210 29.52 -0.56 -3.11
CA VAL A 210 28.41 -0.43 -2.16
C VAL A 210 28.85 -0.97 -0.80
N THR A 211 28.68 -0.15 0.22
CA THR A 211 28.89 -0.56 1.62
C THR A 211 27.57 -0.96 2.25
N ARG A 212 27.49 -2.19 2.75
CA ARG A 212 26.34 -2.63 3.53
C ARG A 212 26.27 -1.86 4.84
N VAL A 213 25.12 -1.24 5.10
CA VAL A 213 24.79 -0.68 6.41
C VAL A 213 24.00 -1.74 7.17
N GLY A 214 24.42 -2.08 8.37
CA GLY A 214 23.67 -2.99 9.26
C GLY A 214 22.49 -2.24 9.87
N LEU A 215 21.52 -1.80 9.05
CA LEU A 215 20.40 -0.97 9.50
C LEU A 215 19.31 -1.82 10.15
N SER A 216 19.03 -1.51 11.41
CA SER A 216 17.97 -2.13 12.20
C SER A 216 17.45 -1.13 13.23
N TYR A 217 16.15 -1.07 13.45
CA TYR A 217 15.57 -0.15 14.43
C TYR A 217 14.23 -0.64 14.99
N GLU A 218 13.97 -0.26 16.25
CA GLU A 218 12.68 -0.35 16.91
C GLU A 218 12.07 1.02 17.02
N VAL A 219 10.83 1.19 16.51
CA VAL A 219 10.16 2.48 16.44
C VAL A 219 8.81 2.44 17.13
N LEU A 220 8.57 3.47 17.95
CA LEU A 220 7.23 3.81 18.43
C LEU A 220 6.65 4.91 17.55
N GLU A 221 5.56 4.61 16.85
CA GLU A 221 4.83 5.54 15.99
C GLU A 221 3.42 5.79 16.51
N ALA A 222 2.92 7.02 16.37
CA ALA A 222 1.53 7.38 16.60
C ALA A 222 1.02 8.26 15.46
N ILE A 223 -0.12 7.87 14.85
CA ILE A 223 -0.78 8.62 13.77
C ILE A 223 -2.28 8.76 14.12
N LEU A 224 -2.79 9.97 13.96
CA LEU A 224 -4.20 10.32 14.08
C LEU A 224 -4.76 10.66 12.70
N SER A 225 -6.04 10.39 12.50
CA SER A 225 -6.72 10.59 11.23
C SER A 225 -8.14 11.11 11.45
N LEU A 226 -8.56 12.02 10.59
CA LEU A 226 -9.90 12.58 10.55
C LEU A 226 -10.50 12.35 9.16
N ASP A 227 -11.61 11.60 9.12
CA ASP A 227 -12.36 11.36 7.90
C ASP A 227 -13.34 12.51 7.63
N ALA A 228 -13.54 12.86 6.37
CA ALA A 228 -14.60 13.76 5.97
C ALA A 228 -15.98 13.06 6.06
N PRO A 229 -17.07 13.79 6.41
CA PRO A 229 -18.41 13.24 6.37
C PRO A 229 -18.74 12.65 4.99
N GLY A 230 -19.26 11.42 4.97
CA GLY A 230 -19.50 10.69 3.72
C GLY A 230 -18.30 9.99 3.11
N GLY A 231 -17.12 10.05 3.75
CA GLY A 231 -15.95 9.24 3.38
C GLY A 231 -15.21 9.66 2.11
N TRP A 232 -15.52 10.85 1.56
CA TRP A 232 -14.88 11.34 0.33
C TRP A 232 -13.44 11.82 0.54
N GLY A 233 -13.01 12.00 1.78
CA GLY A 233 -11.66 12.45 2.08
C GLY A 233 -11.20 12.05 3.48
N ARG A 234 -9.89 12.11 3.69
CA ARG A 234 -9.23 11.89 4.98
C ARG A 234 -7.99 12.76 5.06
N VAL A 235 -7.71 13.31 6.22
CA VAL A 235 -6.41 13.91 6.58
C VAL A 235 -5.83 13.12 7.74
N TYR A 236 -4.51 13.05 7.82
CA TYR A 236 -3.82 12.39 8.91
C TYR A 236 -2.50 13.09 9.25
N ALA A 237 -2.09 12.97 10.50
CA ALA A 237 -0.80 13.44 10.97
C ALA A 237 -0.33 12.63 12.17
N GLY A 238 0.98 12.56 12.34
CA GLY A 238 1.59 11.87 13.45
C GLY A 238 3.10 12.04 13.49
N GLY A 239 3.74 11.21 14.28
CA GLY A 239 5.17 11.19 14.40
C GLY A 239 5.65 9.85 14.95
N ALA A 240 6.96 9.66 14.89
CA ALA A 240 7.60 8.47 15.40
C ALA A 240 8.94 8.80 16.03
N THR A 241 9.37 7.93 16.95
CA THR A 241 10.71 7.97 17.52
C THR A 241 11.30 6.56 17.53
N ALA A 242 12.53 6.44 17.06
CA ALA A 242 13.30 5.20 17.21
C ALA A 242 13.75 5.06 18.67
N ILE A 243 13.33 3.98 19.31
CA ILE A 243 13.69 3.67 20.70
C ILE A 243 15.09 3.06 20.74
N HIS A 244 15.41 2.32 19.70
CA HIS A 244 16.72 1.73 19.48
C HIS A 244 17.01 1.74 17.98
N VAL A 245 18.24 2.07 17.60
CA VAL A 245 18.68 2.09 16.20
C VAL A 245 20.12 1.63 16.08
N THR A 246 20.41 0.90 15.03
CA THR A 246 21.75 0.50 14.62
C THR A 246 21.97 0.93 13.17
N PRO A 247 23.01 1.71 12.85
CA PRO A 247 24.00 2.32 13.75
C PRO A 247 23.38 3.37 14.70
N SER A 248 23.97 3.54 15.89
CA SER A 248 23.41 4.36 16.97
C SER A 248 23.59 5.87 16.82
N ASP A 249 24.23 6.31 15.75
CA ASP A 249 24.45 7.71 15.40
C ASP A 249 23.32 8.30 14.51
N ILE A 250 22.26 7.54 14.26
CA ILE A 250 21.09 7.99 13.50
C ILE A 250 20.12 8.72 14.45
N ASP A 251 19.71 9.93 14.07
CA ASP A 251 18.72 10.72 14.81
C ASP A 251 17.35 10.05 14.81
N PRO A 252 16.64 9.98 15.98
CA PRO A 252 15.53 9.06 16.15
C PRO A 252 14.18 9.57 15.66
N ASN A 253 13.98 10.89 15.50
CA ASN A 253 12.64 11.44 15.37
C ASN A 253 12.18 11.61 13.92
N SER A 254 10.87 11.44 13.70
CA SER A 254 10.23 11.73 12.42
C SER A 254 8.81 12.24 12.58
N VAL A 255 8.33 12.94 11.57
CA VAL A 255 6.95 13.39 11.45
C VAL A 255 6.35 12.90 10.14
N HIS A 256 5.04 12.61 10.16
CA HIS A 256 4.31 11.97 9.08
C HIS A 256 2.93 12.60 8.96
N TRP A 257 2.54 13.07 7.77
CA TRP A 257 1.22 13.64 7.51
C TRP A 257 0.81 13.45 6.05
N GLY A 258 -0.47 13.60 5.80
CA GLY A 258 -0.97 13.47 4.44
C GLY A 258 -2.47 13.62 4.33
N PHE A 259 -2.96 13.38 3.12
CA PHE A 259 -4.38 13.38 2.83
C PHE A 259 -4.73 12.40 1.73
N GLU A 260 -5.99 11.98 1.71
CA GLU A 260 -6.56 11.07 0.72
C GLU A 260 -7.93 11.56 0.30
N LEU A 261 -8.24 11.43 -0.98
CA LEU A 261 -9.50 11.83 -1.60
C LEU A 261 -10.10 10.68 -2.39
N ARG A 262 -11.40 10.55 -2.33
CA ARG A 262 -12.23 9.62 -3.12
C ARG A 262 -13.18 10.42 -3.98
N GLY A 263 -13.16 10.16 -5.28
CA GLY A 263 -14.11 10.71 -6.22
C GLY A 263 -15.47 10.00 -6.18
N PRO A 264 -16.39 10.40 -7.06
CA PRO A 264 -17.68 9.75 -7.19
C PRO A 264 -17.52 8.27 -7.58
N THR A 265 -18.22 7.40 -6.86
CA THR A 265 -18.26 5.99 -7.16
C THR A 265 -19.25 5.72 -8.30
N MET A 266 -18.83 4.97 -9.29
CA MET A 266 -19.64 4.57 -10.43
C MET A 266 -19.70 3.06 -10.58
N ALA A 267 -20.70 2.54 -11.28
CA ALA A 267 -20.75 1.12 -11.64
C ALA A 267 -19.52 0.77 -12.50
N ALA A 268 -18.80 -0.27 -12.12
CA ALA A 268 -17.59 -0.67 -12.84
C ALA A 268 -17.96 -1.54 -14.05
N PRO A 269 -17.63 -1.15 -15.28
CA PRO A 269 -17.52 -2.10 -16.37
C PRO A 269 -16.17 -2.81 -16.24
N LEU A 270 -16.16 -4.12 -16.09
CA LEU A 270 -14.99 -4.93 -16.38
C LEU A 270 -15.20 -5.54 -17.77
N LEU A 271 -14.28 -5.25 -18.72
CA LEU A 271 -14.35 -5.77 -20.10
C LEU A 271 -15.71 -5.50 -20.81
N ALA A 272 -16.15 -4.25 -20.80
CA ALA A 272 -17.35 -3.76 -21.51
C ALA A 272 -18.72 -4.32 -21.00
N LYS A 273 -18.74 -5.12 -19.93
CA LYS A 273 -20.01 -5.54 -19.30
C LYS A 273 -20.03 -5.12 -17.83
N PRO A 274 -21.12 -4.48 -17.35
CA PRO A 274 -21.25 -4.16 -15.93
C PRO A 274 -21.27 -5.46 -15.13
N MET A 275 -20.36 -5.60 -14.16
CA MET A 275 -20.44 -6.70 -13.19
C MET A 275 -21.35 -6.28 -12.04
N PRO A 276 -22.43 -7.01 -11.75
CA PRO A 276 -23.35 -6.65 -10.66
C PRO A 276 -22.62 -6.49 -9.33
N GLY A 277 -22.87 -5.37 -8.63
CA GLY A 277 -22.28 -5.07 -7.33
C GLY A 277 -20.82 -4.60 -7.38
N THR A 278 -20.18 -4.45 -8.54
CA THR A 278 -18.83 -3.92 -8.67
C THR A 278 -18.86 -2.40 -8.80
N ARG A 279 -17.98 -1.74 -8.07
CA ARG A 279 -17.84 -0.28 -8.02
C ARG A 279 -16.45 0.14 -8.47
N LEU A 280 -16.36 1.27 -9.14
CA LEU A 280 -15.14 1.94 -9.55
C LEU A 280 -15.10 3.32 -8.92
N THR A 281 -14.04 3.62 -8.20
CA THR A 281 -13.87 4.89 -7.49
C THR A 281 -12.53 5.51 -7.85
N PRO A 282 -12.48 6.74 -8.42
CA PRO A 282 -11.24 7.48 -8.55
C PRO A 282 -10.67 7.79 -7.17
N VAL A 283 -9.36 7.63 -7.01
CA VAL A 283 -8.65 7.89 -5.75
C VAL A 283 -7.42 8.75 -6.01
N PHE A 284 -7.13 9.62 -5.03
CA PHE A 284 -5.96 10.47 -5.02
C PHE A 284 -5.44 10.59 -3.59
N GLY A 285 -4.14 10.66 -3.40
CA GLY A 285 -3.55 10.86 -2.10
C GLY A 285 -2.15 11.46 -2.18
N SER A 286 -1.75 12.09 -1.09
CA SER A 286 -0.39 12.55 -0.90
C SER A 286 0.08 12.27 0.51
N ASP A 287 1.30 11.80 0.61
CA ASP A 287 1.99 11.44 1.85
C ASP A 287 3.27 12.26 1.96
N PHE A 288 3.54 12.75 3.15
CA PHE A 288 4.69 13.55 3.48
C PHE A 288 5.36 13.01 4.73
N GLN A 289 6.65 12.79 4.66
CA GLN A 289 7.46 12.33 5.79
C GLN A 289 8.72 13.19 5.90
N ALA A 290 9.10 13.55 7.12
CA ALA A 290 10.34 14.24 7.38
C ALA A 290 11.04 13.60 8.58
N PHE A 291 12.34 13.34 8.44
CA PHE A 291 13.18 12.67 9.42
C PHE A 291 14.23 13.64 9.95
N GLU A 292 14.46 13.60 11.26
CA GLU A 292 15.49 14.43 11.92
C GLU A 292 16.87 14.17 11.31
N GLU A 293 17.25 12.89 11.14
CA GLU A 293 18.48 12.44 10.50
C GLU A 293 18.74 13.07 9.12
N LEU A 294 17.68 13.44 8.40
CA LEU A 294 17.72 14.04 7.07
C LEU A 294 17.46 15.55 7.09
N ASN A 295 17.74 16.20 8.24
CA ASN A 295 17.52 17.62 8.47
C ASN A 295 16.09 18.06 8.16
N TRP A 296 15.10 17.24 8.52
CA TRP A 296 13.68 17.49 8.31
C TRP A 296 13.29 17.76 6.84
N THR A 297 14.11 17.27 5.91
CA THR A 297 13.76 17.36 4.47
C THR A 297 12.48 16.59 4.22
N ILE A 298 11.52 17.26 3.56
CA ILE A 298 10.22 16.65 3.26
C ILE A 298 10.37 15.67 2.10
N ASN A 299 10.06 14.42 2.36
CA ASN A 299 9.87 13.37 1.37
C ASN A 299 8.40 13.36 0.98
N THR A 300 8.10 13.34 -0.30
CA THR A 300 6.74 13.47 -0.83
C THR A 300 6.43 12.29 -1.73
N ASN A 301 5.30 11.63 -1.49
CA ASN A 301 4.70 10.67 -2.42
C ASN A 301 3.30 11.12 -2.81
N VAL A 302 3.03 11.18 -4.09
CA VAL A 302 1.72 11.51 -4.65
C VAL A 302 1.23 10.32 -5.46
N ILE A 303 0.00 9.89 -5.21
CA ILE A 303 -0.64 8.80 -5.93
C ILE A 303 -1.96 9.25 -6.54
N GLY A 304 -2.32 8.64 -7.65
CA GLY A 304 -3.66 8.81 -8.24
C GLY A 304 -4.03 7.60 -9.07
N GLY A 305 -5.31 7.29 -9.14
CA GLY A 305 -5.75 6.14 -9.92
C GLY A 305 -7.17 5.71 -9.65
N LEU A 306 -7.41 4.42 -9.80
CA LEU A 306 -8.73 3.81 -9.74
C LEU A 306 -8.75 2.67 -8.73
N GLU A 307 -9.79 2.63 -7.91
CA GLU A 307 -10.08 1.52 -7.00
C GLU A 307 -11.30 0.75 -7.48
N TRP A 308 -11.16 -0.55 -7.66
CA TRP A 308 -12.26 -1.51 -7.83
C TRP A 308 -12.62 -2.12 -6.50
N SER A 309 -13.91 -2.13 -6.19
CA SER A 309 -14.47 -2.76 -5.00
C SER A 309 -15.76 -3.51 -5.35
N LYS A 310 -16.15 -4.43 -4.49
CA LYS A 310 -17.44 -5.15 -4.61
C LYS A 310 -18.27 -4.91 -3.37
N VAL A 311 -19.56 -4.64 -3.55
CA VAL A 311 -20.52 -4.51 -2.45
C VAL A 311 -20.52 -5.78 -1.60
N GLY A 312 -20.40 -5.65 -0.28
CA GLY A 312 -20.34 -6.78 0.66
C GLY A 312 -19.00 -7.51 0.69
N SER A 313 -17.92 -6.89 0.18
CA SER A 313 -16.56 -7.43 0.24
C SER A 313 -15.58 -6.33 0.66
N ASP A 314 -14.62 -6.70 1.50
CA ASP A 314 -13.54 -5.82 1.95
C ASP A 314 -12.36 -5.79 0.97
N ARG A 315 -12.38 -6.71 0.00
CA ARG A 315 -11.32 -6.81 -1.00
C ARG A 315 -11.36 -5.63 -1.96
N ARG A 316 -10.21 -5.01 -2.13
CA ARG A 316 -10.00 -3.86 -3.00
C ARG A 316 -8.84 -4.13 -3.95
N LEU A 317 -9.02 -3.74 -5.20
CA LEU A 317 -7.96 -3.71 -6.20
C LEU A 317 -7.76 -2.25 -6.64
N ARG A 318 -6.53 -1.74 -6.53
CA ARG A 318 -6.18 -0.39 -6.99
C ARG A 318 -5.15 -0.46 -8.09
N LEU A 319 -5.37 0.31 -9.15
CA LEU A 319 -4.36 0.64 -10.14
C LEU A 319 -3.96 2.09 -9.91
N LEU A 320 -2.73 2.31 -9.48
CA LEU A 320 -2.24 3.62 -9.10
C LEU A 320 -1.03 4.00 -9.95
N VAL A 321 -0.96 5.27 -10.32
CA VAL A 321 0.26 5.95 -10.73
C VAL A 321 0.81 6.71 -9.54
N SER A 322 2.13 6.84 -9.46
CA SER A 322 2.80 7.50 -8.34
C SER A 322 3.95 8.37 -8.81
N TYR A 323 4.16 9.45 -8.06
CA TYR A 323 5.35 10.30 -8.12
C TYR A 323 5.95 10.44 -6.73
N TYR A 324 7.19 10.04 -6.59
CA TYR A 324 7.94 10.17 -5.35
C TYR A 324 9.12 11.13 -5.54
N HIS A 325 9.33 12.00 -4.57
CA HIS A 325 10.49 12.89 -4.50
C HIS A 325 10.98 13.02 -3.06
N GLY A 326 12.24 12.72 -2.84
CA GLY A 326 12.86 12.83 -1.52
C GLY A 326 13.97 11.82 -1.29
N TYR A 327 14.30 11.58 -0.04
CA TYR A 327 15.20 10.50 0.35
C TYR A 327 14.51 9.14 0.25
N SER A 328 15.26 8.11 -0.12
CA SER A 328 14.74 6.77 -0.31
C SER A 328 13.95 6.27 0.90
N PRO A 329 12.76 5.73 0.71
CA PRO A 329 12.00 5.08 1.78
C PRO A 329 12.55 3.70 2.15
N TYR A 330 13.58 3.21 1.42
CA TYR A 330 14.15 1.87 1.58
C TYR A 330 15.42 1.93 2.42
N GLY A 331 15.47 1.07 3.46
CA GLY A 331 16.38 1.22 4.57
C GLY A 331 17.86 1.33 4.21
N GLN A 332 18.40 0.46 3.36
CA GLN A 332 19.83 0.52 2.98
C GLN A 332 20.22 1.81 2.27
N PHE A 333 19.25 2.50 1.69
CA PHE A 333 19.46 3.71 0.88
C PHE A 333 18.81 4.95 1.48
N PHE A 334 18.47 4.96 2.77
CA PHE A 334 17.75 6.04 3.45
C PHE A 334 18.39 7.42 3.27
N GLY A 335 19.73 7.50 3.12
CA GLY A 335 20.48 8.73 2.85
C GLY A 335 20.57 9.13 1.37
N THR A 336 19.94 8.39 0.46
CA THR A 336 20.03 8.61 -1.00
C THR A 336 18.77 9.34 -1.49
N LYS A 337 18.94 10.47 -2.18
CA LYS A 337 17.81 11.20 -2.79
C LYS A 337 17.37 10.52 -4.09
N LEU A 338 16.07 10.27 -4.19
CA LEU A 338 15.42 9.65 -5.35
C LEU A 338 14.33 10.56 -5.92
N GLU A 339 14.11 10.40 -7.21
CA GLU A 339 12.90 10.84 -7.89
C GLU A 339 12.35 9.66 -8.68
N MET A 340 11.11 9.28 -8.43
CA MET A 340 10.51 8.07 -9.02
C MET A 340 9.16 8.41 -9.63
N VAL A 341 8.93 7.95 -10.86
CA VAL A 341 7.64 8.02 -11.55
C VAL A 341 7.26 6.63 -12.00
N GLY A 342 6.07 6.21 -11.69
CA GLY A 342 5.67 4.86 -12.09
C GLY A 342 4.22 4.55 -11.75
N GLY A 343 3.93 3.28 -11.64
CA GLY A 343 2.61 2.80 -11.28
C GLY A 343 2.62 1.35 -10.86
N GLY A 344 1.51 0.93 -10.28
CA GLY A 344 1.41 -0.42 -9.74
C GLY A 344 -0.01 -0.87 -9.48
N VAL A 345 -0.07 -2.13 -9.08
CA VAL A 345 -1.28 -2.83 -8.65
C VAL A 345 -1.19 -3.04 -7.15
N TYR A 346 -2.23 -2.67 -6.43
CA TYR A 346 -2.33 -2.76 -4.98
C TYR A 346 -3.59 -3.56 -4.62
N VAL A 347 -3.44 -4.51 -3.72
CA VAL A 347 -4.55 -5.36 -3.26
C VAL A 347 -4.66 -5.26 -1.75
N SER A 348 -5.89 -5.14 -1.23
CA SER A 348 -6.20 -5.26 0.19
C SER A 348 -7.37 -6.23 0.39
N PHE A 349 -7.35 -6.93 1.51
CA PHE A 349 -8.31 -7.99 1.85
C PHE A 349 -9.19 -7.59 3.02
#